data_f29a4c6280b4f3c235add1011f9f6056
#
_entry.id   f29a4c6280b4f3c235add1011f9f6056
#
_cell.length_a   1.000
_cell.length_b   1.000
_cell.length_c   1.000
_cell.angle_alpha   90.00
_cell.angle_beta   90.00
_cell.angle_gamma   90.00
#
_symmetry.space_group_name_H-M   'P 1'
#
loop_
_entity.id
_entity.type
_entity.pdbx_description
1 polymer ?
#
loop_
_entity_poly.entity_id
_entity_poly.type
_entity_poly.pdbx_seq_one_letter_code
_entity_poly.pdbx_strand_id
1 'polypeptide(L)'
;MKSANTWMAMGLLAMLAGCQTTQQVMDASQPQALQIATRRGAFEMNCPAATAQVISREEVPPVLQFRGTPRLEYTIGVSGCNQRGTYLVICPEDGSGCFAGAGRRE
;
A
#
# COMPACT_ATOMS: atom_id res chain seq x y z
N MET A 1 -12.63 -16.94 -42.55
CA MET A 1 -12.67 -15.48 -42.51
C MET A 1 -13.06 -14.95 -41.14
N LYS A 2 -13.96 -15.60 -40.43
CA LYS A 2 -14.32 -15.20 -39.07
C LYS A 2 -13.20 -15.43 -38.05
N SER A 3 -12.26 -16.36 -38.28
CA SER A 3 -11.15 -16.68 -37.39
C SER A 3 -10.06 -15.59 -37.35
N ALA A 4 -9.88 -14.84 -38.44
CA ALA A 4 -8.86 -13.79 -38.48
C ALA A 4 -9.20 -12.59 -37.56
N ASN A 5 -10.47 -12.23 -37.46
CA ASN A 5 -10.90 -11.13 -36.60
C ASN A 5 -10.83 -11.50 -35.13
N THR A 6 -11.04 -12.76 -34.80
CA THR A 6 -10.95 -13.25 -33.42
C THR A 6 -9.51 -13.20 -32.89
N TRP A 7 -8.54 -13.50 -33.75
CA TRP A 7 -7.13 -13.45 -33.39
C TRP A 7 -6.65 -12.01 -33.12
N MET A 8 -7.12 -11.04 -33.91
CA MET A 8 -6.80 -9.63 -33.72
C MET A 8 -7.35 -9.08 -32.40
N ALA A 9 -8.57 -9.50 -32.04
CA ALA A 9 -9.18 -9.08 -30.77
C ALA A 9 -8.43 -9.61 -29.55
N MET A 10 -7.90 -10.82 -29.61
CA MET A 10 -7.09 -11.40 -28.53
C MET A 10 -5.75 -10.70 -28.37
N GLY A 11 -5.12 -10.29 -29.46
CA GLY A 11 -3.85 -9.56 -29.43
C GLY A 11 -3.99 -8.18 -28.77
N LEU A 12 -5.08 -7.49 -29.01
CA LEU A 12 -5.36 -6.18 -28.41
C LEU A 12 -5.61 -6.27 -26.89
N LEU A 13 -6.29 -7.31 -26.44
CA LEU A 13 -6.54 -7.52 -25.01
C LEU A 13 -5.26 -7.81 -24.24
N ALA A 14 -4.30 -8.53 -24.85
CA ALA A 14 -3.02 -8.82 -24.22
C ALA A 14 -2.14 -7.57 -24.02
N MET A 15 -2.28 -6.57 -24.89
CA MET A 15 -1.51 -5.32 -24.78
C MET A 15 -2.02 -4.39 -23.68
N LEU A 16 -3.29 -4.51 -23.29
CA LEU A 16 -3.88 -3.67 -22.24
C LEU A 16 -3.53 -4.14 -20.84
N ALA A 17 -2.97 -5.33 -20.67
CA ALA A 17 -2.65 -5.93 -19.37
C ALA A 17 -1.26 -5.55 -18.83
N GLY A 18 -0.48 -4.71 -19.53
CA GLY A 18 0.95 -4.56 -19.30
C GLY A 18 1.41 -3.38 -18.44
N CYS A 19 0.55 -2.44 -18.07
CA CYS A 19 0.99 -1.22 -17.37
C CYS A 19 0.30 -1.05 -16.03
N GLN A 20 1.08 -1.20 -14.94
CA GLN A 20 0.60 -0.85 -13.61
C GLN A 20 0.89 0.62 -13.32
N THR A 21 -0.13 1.36 -12.90
CA THR A 21 0.05 2.73 -12.45
C THR A 21 0.52 2.74 -10.99
N THR A 22 1.08 3.87 -10.55
CA THR A 22 1.45 4.08 -9.14
C THR A 22 0.24 3.84 -8.23
N GLN A 23 -0.94 4.27 -8.66
CA GLN A 23 -2.17 4.07 -7.89
C GLN A 23 -2.51 2.61 -7.71
N GLN A 24 -2.34 1.79 -8.74
CA GLN A 24 -2.58 0.35 -8.67
C GLN A 24 -1.61 -0.34 -7.72
N VAL A 25 -0.34 0.07 -7.74
CA VAL A 25 0.67 -0.46 -6.83
C VAL A 25 0.32 -0.09 -5.38
N MET A 26 -0.08 1.14 -5.14
CA MET A 26 -0.51 1.59 -3.82
C MET A 26 -1.75 0.85 -3.33
N ASP A 27 -2.73 0.63 -4.22
CA ASP A 27 -3.93 -0.12 -3.87
C ASP A 27 -3.62 -1.57 -3.52
N ALA A 28 -2.65 -2.17 -4.21
CA ALA A 28 -2.26 -3.56 -3.97
C ALA A 28 -1.60 -3.75 -2.59
N SER A 29 -0.82 -2.79 -2.13
CA SER A 29 -0.11 -2.87 -0.84
C SER A 29 -0.94 -2.34 0.33
N GLN A 30 -1.99 -1.59 0.08
CA GLN A 30 -2.76 -0.92 1.12
C GLN A 30 -3.37 -1.87 2.16
N PRO A 31 -3.95 -3.04 1.80
CA PRO A 31 -4.49 -3.95 2.81
C PRO A 31 -3.45 -4.42 3.81
N GLN A 32 -2.22 -4.71 3.35
CA GLN A 32 -1.14 -5.11 4.23
C GLN A 32 -0.72 -3.96 5.15
N ALA A 33 -0.62 -2.75 4.61
CA ALA A 33 -0.28 -1.57 5.39
C ALA A 33 -1.30 -1.31 6.49
N LEU A 34 -2.59 -1.40 6.16
CA LEU A 34 -3.67 -1.25 7.14
C LEU A 34 -3.60 -2.32 8.23
N GLN A 35 -3.32 -3.56 7.87
CA GLN A 35 -3.21 -4.65 8.82
C GLN A 35 -2.07 -4.43 9.80
N ILE A 36 -0.92 -4.00 9.31
CA ILE A 36 0.27 -3.73 10.13
C ILE A 36 0.00 -2.59 11.11
N ALA A 37 -0.58 -1.49 10.63
CA ALA A 37 -0.91 -0.35 11.48
C ALA A 37 -1.94 -0.72 12.54
N THR A 38 -2.96 -1.49 12.16
CA THR A 38 -4.00 -1.92 13.08
C THR A 38 -3.44 -2.79 14.20
N ARG A 39 -2.58 -3.75 13.85
CA ARG A 39 -1.95 -4.62 14.85
C ARG A 39 -1.09 -3.83 15.82
N ARG A 40 -0.29 -2.93 15.30
CA ARG A 40 0.59 -2.12 16.14
C ARG A 40 -0.21 -1.18 17.04
N GLY A 41 -1.21 -0.52 16.49
CA GLY A 41 -2.07 0.37 17.28
C GLY A 41 -2.86 -0.37 18.33
N ALA A 42 -3.42 -1.52 17.99
CA ALA A 42 -4.16 -2.35 18.94
C ALA A 42 -3.28 -2.79 20.10
N PHE A 43 -2.05 -3.16 19.81
CA PHE A 43 -1.08 -3.55 20.84
C PHE A 43 -0.72 -2.37 21.74
N GLU A 44 -0.35 -1.24 21.15
CA GLU A 44 0.10 -0.07 21.93
C GLU A 44 -1.03 0.56 22.74
N MET A 45 -2.25 0.55 22.22
CA MET A 45 -3.44 1.08 22.89
C MET A 45 -4.10 0.07 23.83
N ASN A 46 -3.63 -1.17 23.82
CA ASN A 46 -4.29 -2.28 24.52
C ASN A 46 -5.76 -2.36 24.15
N CYS A 47 -6.05 -2.31 22.84
CA CYS A 47 -7.40 -2.26 22.31
C CYS A 47 -7.57 -3.23 21.13
N PRO A 48 -8.05 -4.46 21.37
CA PRO A 48 -8.23 -5.43 20.28
C PRO A 48 -9.23 -4.99 19.22
N ALA A 49 -10.13 -4.07 19.55
CA ALA A 49 -11.15 -3.58 18.62
C ALA A 49 -10.70 -2.36 17.82
N ALA A 50 -9.42 -1.99 17.87
CA ALA A 50 -8.91 -0.84 17.14
C ALA A 50 -9.11 -1.00 15.63
N THR A 51 -9.45 0.11 14.97
CA THR A 51 -9.66 0.17 13.53
C THR A 51 -8.71 1.18 12.90
N ALA A 52 -8.39 0.99 11.63
CA ALA A 52 -7.43 1.82 10.93
C ALA A 52 -8.04 2.45 9.67
N GLN A 53 -7.55 3.63 9.35
CA GLN A 53 -7.97 4.36 8.17
C GLN A 53 -6.75 5.05 7.56
N VAL A 54 -6.63 4.98 6.23
CA VAL A 54 -5.56 5.68 5.52
C VAL A 54 -5.85 7.17 5.51
N ILE A 55 -4.91 7.95 6.05
CA ILE A 55 -4.98 9.40 6.02
C ILE A 55 -4.36 9.93 4.73
N SER A 56 -3.20 9.41 4.37
CA SER A 56 -2.52 9.76 3.14
C SER A 56 -1.60 8.63 2.68
N ARG A 57 -1.28 8.64 1.40
CA ARG A 57 -0.33 7.69 0.83
C ARG A 57 0.44 8.37 -0.28
N GLU A 58 1.72 8.03 -0.41
CA GLU A 58 2.56 8.60 -1.45
C GLU A 58 3.66 7.63 -1.87
N GLU A 59 4.13 7.80 -3.09
CA GLU A 59 5.31 7.12 -3.57
C GLU A 59 6.52 8.01 -3.32
N VAL A 60 7.54 7.45 -2.69
CA VAL A 60 8.78 8.16 -2.39
C VAL A 60 9.90 7.56 -3.22
N PRO A 61 10.57 8.37 -4.07
CA PRO A 61 11.68 7.85 -4.87
C PRO A 61 12.87 7.49 -4.00
N PRO A 62 13.80 6.65 -4.51
CA PRO A 62 15.00 6.31 -3.75
C PRO A 62 15.83 7.56 -3.44
N VAL A 63 16.49 7.53 -2.27
CA VAL A 63 17.36 8.63 -1.84
C VAL A 63 18.52 8.84 -2.83
N LEU A 64 19.02 7.75 -3.41
CA LEU A 64 20.03 7.80 -4.46
C LEU A 64 19.37 7.54 -5.79
N GLN A 65 19.42 8.52 -6.70
CA GLN A 65 18.71 8.49 -7.98
C GLN A 65 19.01 7.26 -8.85
N PHE A 66 20.15 6.62 -8.62
CA PHE A 66 20.60 5.51 -9.45
C PHE A 66 20.62 4.18 -8.68
N ARG A 67 20.29 4.18 -7.40
CA ARG A 67 20.34 2.99 -6.56
C ARG A 67 19.18 3.00 -5.59
N GLY A 68 18.59 1.84 -5.39
CA GLY A 68 17.51 1.64 -4.47
C GLY A 68 16.18 1.49 -5.15
N THR A 69 15.19 1.09 -4.39
CA THR A 69 13.83 0.84 -4.84
C THR A 69 12.94 1.96 -4.33
N PRO A 70 12.01 2.46 -5.15
CA PRO A 70 10.97 3.35 -4.64
C PRO A 70 10.20 2.68 -3.52
N ARG A 71 9.68 3.47 -2.60
CA ARG A 71 8.87 2.97 -1.52
C ARG A 71 7.53 3.69 -1.47
N LEU A 72 6.54 2.98 -0.97
CA LEU A 72 5.23 3.56 -0.71
C LEU A 72 5.13 3.88 0.77
N GLU A 73 4.71 5.09 1.09
CA GLU A 73 4.50 5.51 2.47
C GLU A 73 3.01 5.74 2.72
N TYR A 74 2.49 5.05 3.72
CA TYR A 74 1.10 5.19 4.15
C TYR A 74 1.07 5.82 5.53
N THR A 75 0.38 6.95 5.64
CA THR A 75 0.07 7.54 6.94
C THR A 75 -1.30 7.02 7.35
N ILE A 76 -1.36 6.27 8.43
CA ILE A 76 -2.57 5.54 8.82
C ILE A 76 -2.96 5.96 10.23
N GLY A 77 -4.21 6.39 10.38
CA GLY A 77 -4.80 6.66 11.67
C GLY A 77 -5.43 5.40 12.25
N VAL A 78 -5.10 5.08 13.49
CA VAL A 78 -5.68 3.95 14.22
C VAL A 78 -6.43 4.52 15.41
N SER A 79 -7.66 4.06 15.62
CA SER A 79 -8.49 4.53 16.72
C SER A 79 -9.23 3.37 17.38
N GLY A 80 -9.45 3.51 18.68
CA GLY A 80 -10.19 2.53 19.46
C GLY A 80 -10.01 2.80 20.95
N CYS A 81 -10.97 2.37 21.75
CA CYS A 81 -10.92 2.49 23.22
C CYS A 81 -10.63 3.93 23.69
N ASN A 82 -11.24 4.91 23.04
CA ASN A 82 -11.05 6.34 23.32
C ASN A 82 -9.62 6.84 23.10
N GLN A 83 -8.84 6.13 22.30
CA GLN A 83 -7.46 6.51 21.99
C GLN A 83 -7.30 6.60 20.48
N ARG A 84 -6.30 7.36 20.06
CA ARG A 84 -5.90 7.51 18.65
C ARG A 84 -4.39 7.48 18.53
N GLY A 85 -3.94 7.01 17.38
CA GLY A 85 -2.55 7.10 17.01
C GLY A 85 -2.39 7.21 15.51
N THR A 86 -1.31 7.80 15.07
CA THR A 86 -0.94 7.90 13.67
C THR A 86 0.33 7.10 13.45
N TYR A 87 0.32 6.25 12.44
CA TYR A 87 1.44 5.35 12.13
C TYR A 87 1.86 5.53 10.69
N LEU A 88 3.16 5.54 10.49
CA LEU A 88 3.74 5.53 9.16
C LEU A 88 4.09 4.09 8.81
N VAL A 89 3.53 3.57 7.72
CA VAL A 89 3.86 2.24 7.22
C VAL A 89 4.56 2.39 5.88
N ILE A 90 5.69 1.74 5.75
CA ILE A 90 6.54 1.80 4.57
C ILE A 90 6.48 0.45 3.86
N CYS A 91 6.16 0.49 2.57
CA CYS A 91 6.07 -0.69 1.72
C CYS A 91 7.01 -0.50 0.54
N PRO A 92 8.22 -1.10 0.56
CA PRO A 92 9.09 -1.05 -0.61
C PRO A 92 8.44 -1.71 -1.81
N GLU A 93 8.65 -1.13 -3.00
CA GLU A 93 8.05 -1.65 -4.23
C GLU A 93 8.74 -2.91 -4.76
N ASP A 94 9.81 -3.35 -4.10
CA ASP A 94 10.51 -4.59 -4.47
C ASP A 94 9.78 -5.85 -4.00
N GLY A 95 8.67 -5.70 -3.28
CA GLY A 95 7.90 -6.83 -2.78
C GLY A 95 8.41 -7.44 -1.48
N SER A 96 9.37 -6.79 -0.82
CA SER A 96 9.93 -7.30 0.44
C SER A 96 8.95 -7.23 1.63
N GLY A 97 7.82 -6.59 1.45
CA GLY A 97 6.79 -6.47 2.48
C GLY A 97 6.79 -5.12 3.16
N CYS A 98 5.74 -4.85 3.92
CA CYS A 98 5.56 -3.59 4.61
C CYS A 98 6.07 -3.67 6.05
N PHE A 99 6.49 -2.55 6.59
CA PHE A 99 6.87 -2.45 8.01
C PHE A 99 6.40 -1.12 8.57
N ALA A 100 6.08 -1.12 9.86
CA ALA A 100 5.67 0.10 10.54
C ALA A 100 6.90 0.91 10.95
N GLY A 101 6.89 2.19 10.59
CA GLY A 101 7.86 3.15 11.06
C GLY A 101 7.47 3.73 12.41
N ALA A 102 7.95 4.94 12.70
CA ALA A 102 7.61 5.62 13.95
C ALA A 102 6.12 5.92 14.03
N GLY A 103 5.54 5.67 15.19
CA GLY A 103 4.14 5.99 15.46
C GLY A 103 4.02 7.17 16.42
N ARG A 104 2.88 7.83 16.36
CA ARG A 104 2.57 8.93 17.26
C ARG A 104 1.18 8.71 17.86
N ARG A 105 1.11 8.69 19.16
CA ARG A 105 -0.18 8.61 19.88
C ARG A 105 -0.62 9.96 20.38
N GLU A 106 -1.92 10.14 20.32
CA GLU A 106 -2.57 11.34 20.82
C GLU A 106 -3.58 11.01 21.93
#